data_022dda4d48a4ec5e0770774a7c11a6c4
#
_entry.id   022dda4d48a4ec5e0770774a7c11a6c4
#
_cell.length_a   1.000
_cell.length_b   1.000
_cell.length_c   1.000
_cell.angle_alpha   90.00
_cell.angle_beta   90.00
_cell.angle_gamma   90.00
#
_symmetry.space_group_name_H-M   'P 1'
#
loop_
_entity.id
_entity.type
_entity.pdbx_description
1 polymer ?
#
loop_
_entity_poly.entity_id
_entity_poly.type
_entity_poly.pdbx_seq_one_letter_code
_entity_poly.pdbx_strand_id
1 'polypeptide(L)'
;MKKINWKVIAVLTVLCILGGAYTLAFADTSVDQKTTLNGVVLADGLAAVGMQVSEGQVLVKVKTIAGPAPAARANIAGKVTAVLVKLGDNISNGQTVVRVAAN
;
A
#
# COMPACT_ATOMS: atom_id res chain seq x y z
N MET A 1 7.91 5.90 46.46
CA MET A 1 8.85 5.85 45.57
C MET A 1 8.48 5.11 44.45
N LYS A 2 8.22 3.91 44.55
CA LYS A 2 7.83 3.09 43.50
C LYS A 2 6.70 3.64 42.74
N LYS A 3 5.78 4.30 43.36
CA LYS A 3 4.63 4.87 42.68
C LYS A 3 4.99 5.90 41.63
N ILE A 4 6.05 6.61 41.89
CA ILE A 4 6.48 7.62 40.98
C ILE A 4 6.90 7.01 39.65
N ASN A 5 7.53 5.87 39.73
CA ASN A 5 8.02 5.23 38.53
C ASN A 5 6.88 4.84 37.60
N TRP A 6 5.76 4.48 38.16
CA TRP A 6 4.63 4.13 37.34
C TRP A 6 4.16 5.28 36.49
N LYS A 7 4.16 6.46 37.07
CA LYS A 7 3.71 7.63 36.33
C LYS A 7 4.65 7.92 35.18
N VAL A 8 5.90 7.74 35.38
CA VAL A 8 6.86 7.95 34.33
C VAL A 8 6.64 6.97 33.19
N ILE A 9 6.39 5.74 33.51
CA ILE A 9 6.15 4.74 32.49
C ILE A 9 4.90 5.08 31.70
N ALA A 10 3.85 5.51 32.37
CA ALA A 10 2.63 5.87 31.69
C ALA A 10 2.83 7.00 30.70
N VAL A 11 3.62 7.99 31.11
CA VAL A 11 3.89 9.11 30.23
C VAL A 11 4.64 8.67 28.99
N LEU A 12 5.60 7.81 29.15
CA LEU A 12 6.37 7.30 28.00
C LEU A 12 5.47 6.55 27.04
N THR A 13 4.54 5.78 27.56
CA THR A 13 3.61 5.05 26.73
C THR A 13 2.77 6.00 25.89
N VAL A 14 2.30 7.05 26.50
CA VAL A 14 1.50 8.02 25.78
C VAL A 14 2.27 8.67 24.66
N LEU A 15 3.52 8.99 24.90
CA LEU A 15 4.35 9.58 23.86
C LEU A 15 4.51 8.68 22.67
N CYS A 16 4.67 7.39 22.91
CA CYS A 16 4.78 6.44 21.80
C CYS A 16 3.51 6.42 20.97
N ILE A 17 2.38 6.49 21.60
CA ILE A 17 1.11 6.50 20.89
C ILE A 17 0.99 7.74 20.04
N LEU A 18 1.39 8.88 20.56
CA LEU A 18 1.34 10.10 19.79
C LEU A 18 2.24 10.05 18.58
N GLY A 19 3.43 9.48 18.73
CA GLY A 19 4.30 9.31 17.59
C GLY A 19 3.66 8.48 16.50
N GLY A 20 2.95 7.44 16.88
CA GLY A 20 2.24 6.63 15.92
C GLY A 20 1.14 7.43 15.21
N ALA A 21 0.47 8.31 15.93
CA ALA A 21 -0.57 9.12 15.32
C ALA A 21 -0.02 10.05 14.25
N TYR A 22 1.12 10.63 14.47
CA TYR A 22 1.74 11.47 13.46
C TYR A 22 2.05 10.69 12.20
N THR A 23 2.54 9.49 12.35
CA THR A 23 2.83 8.66 11.21
C THR A 23 1.57 8.42 10.39
N LEU A 24 0.46 8.20 11.04
CA LEU A 24 -0.80 7.97 10.34
C LEU A 24 -1.25 9.21 9.58
N ALA A 25 -0.98 10.38 10.07
CA ALA A 25 -1.40 11.60 9.41
C ALA A 25 -0.79 11.73 8.02
N PHE A 26 0.41 11.23 7.81
CA PHE A 26 1.05 11.31 6.50
C PHE A 26 0.50 10.30 5.52
N ALA A 27 -0.16 9.28 6.00
CA ALA A 27 -0.73 8.27 5.11
C ALA A 27 -1.93 8.80 4.34
N ASP A 28 -2.48 9.94 4.73
CA ASP A 28 -3.65 10.50 4.08
C ASP A 28 -3.42 10.87 2.63
N THR A 29 -2.17 11.03 2.21
CA THR A 29 -1.86 11.37 0.83
C THR A 29 -1.82 10.16 -0.08
N SER A 30 -1.89 8.96 0.48
CA SER A 30 -1.84 7.73 -0.31
C SER A 30 -3.22 7.40 -0.84
N VAL A 31 -3.27 6.95 -2.09
CA VAL A 31 -4.50 6.54 -2.75
C VAL A 31 -4.40 5.05 -3.03
N ASP A 32 -5.45 4.32 -2.67
CA ASP A 32 -5.51 2.89 -2.91
C ASP A 32 -5.77 2.62 -4.38
N GLN A 33 -5.00 1.71 -4.96
CA GLN A 33 -5.20 1.24 -6.31
C GLN A 33 -5.78 -0.16 -6.23
N LYS A 34 -6.96 -0.35 -6.79
CA LYS A 34 -7.68 -1.62 -6.69
C LYS A 34 -7.63 -2.36 -8.01
N THR A 35 -7.60 -3.67 -7.92
CA THR A 35 -7.67 -4.50 -9.11
C THR A 35 -9.09 -4.55 -9.65
N THR A 36 -9.22 -4.58 -10.97
CA THR A 36 -10.50 -4.76 -11.65
C THR A 36 -10.66 -6.17 -12.19
N LEU A 37 -9.69 -7.04 -11.99
CA LEU A 37 -9.69 -8.40 -12.50
C LEU A 37 -9.36 -9.37 -11.39
N ASN A 38 -9.83 -10.61 -11.56
CA ASN A 38 -9.42 -11.72 -10.71
C ASN A 38 -8.29 -12.45 -11.41
N GLY A 39 -7.36 -12.99 -10.65
CA GLY A 39 -6.31 -13.82 -11.22
C GLY A 39 -5.09 -13.89 -10.34
N VAL A 40 -4.04 -14.51 -10.88
CA VAL A 40 -2.78 -14.71 -10.20
C VAL A 40 -1.82 -13.60 -10.62
N VAL A 41 -1.20 -12.97 -9.64
CA VAL A 41 -0.27 -11.85 -9.87
C VAL A 41 0.97 -12.34 -10.59
N LEU A 42 1.34 -11.64 -11.67
CA LEU A 42 2.53 -11.94 -12.45
C LEU A 42 3.66 -10.99 -12.07
N ALA A 43 4.90 -11.46 -12.22
CA ALA A 43 6.07 -10.62 -11.97
C ALA A 43 6.19 -9.51 -13.02
N ASP A 44 5.75 -9.77 -14.23
CA ASP A 44 5.81 -8.82 -15.31
C ASP A 44 4.91 -7.63 -15.03
N GLY A 45 5.49 -6.44 -14.97
CA GLY A 45 4.72 -5.23 -14.74
C GLY A 45 4.33 -4.97 -13.31
N LEU A 46 4.75 -5.80 -12.36
CA LEU A 46 4.44 -5.58 -10.94
C LEU A 46 5.22 -4.36 -10.42
N ALA A 47 4.49 -3.42 -9.84
CA ALA A 47 5.10 -2.22 -9.29
C ALA A 47 5.91 -2.55 -8.04
N ALA A 48 6.90 -1.72 -7.75
CA ALA A 48 7.74 -1.86 -6.56
C ALA A 48 7.62 -0.62 -5.68
N VAL A 49 7.79 -0.80 -4.39
CA VAL A 49 7.79 0.32 -3.44
C VAL A 49 8.90 1.30 -3.82
N GLY A 50 8.54 2.58 -3.85
CA GLY A 50 9.48 3.63 -4.22
C GLY A 50 9.48 3.97 -5.70
N MET A 51 8.76 3.22 -6.52
CA MET A 51 8.71 3.45 -7.96
C MET A 51 7.85 4.66 -8.28
N GLN A 52 8.33 5.51 -9.18
CA GLN A 52 7.56 6.65 -9.67
C GLN A 52 6.61 6.16 -10.76
N VAL A 53 5.35 6.53 -10.66
CA VAL A 53 4.33 6.10 -11.62
C VAL A 53 3.57 7.29 -12.18
N SER A 54 3.04 7.10 -13.39
CA SER A 54 2.20 8.10 -14.06
C SER A 54 0.76 7.60 -14.04
N GLU A 55 -0.18 8.53 -14.16
CA GLU A 55 -1.59 8.18 -14.27
C GLU A 55 -1.80 7.24 -15.46
N GLY A 56 -2.52 6.15 -15.23
CA GLY A 56 -2.77 5.15 -16.26
C GLY A 56 -1.71 4.07 -16.37
N GLN A 57 -0.59 4.21 -15.65
CA GLN A 57 0.47 3.21 -15.70
C GLN A 57 0.01 1.91 -15.06
N VAL A 58 0.35 0.77 -15.68
CA VAL A 58 0.00 -0.54 -15.13
C VAL A 58 0.82 -0.82 -13.89
N LEU A 59 0.15 -1.19 -12.81
CA LEU A 59 0.79 -1.48 -11.54
C LEU A 59 0.85 -2.98 -11.27
N VAL A 60 -0.15 -3.72 -11.70
CA VAL A 60 -0.24 -5.15 -11.47
C VAL A 60 -0.84 -5.81 -12.69
N LYS A 61 -0.24 -6.92 -13.13
CA LYS A 61 -0.80 -7.78 -14.17
C LYS A 61 -1.15 -9.11 -13.55
N VAL A 62 -2.18 -9.74 -14.07
CA VAL A 62 -2.60 -11.07 -13.64
C VAL A 62 -2.70 -11.99 -14.83
N LYS A 63 -2.58 -13.28 -14.55
CA LYS A 63 -2.75 -14.30 -15.57
C LYS A 63 -4.25 -14.61 -15.68
N THR A 64 -4.78 -14.50 -16.88
CA THR A 64 -6.18 -14.83 -17.18
C THR A 64 -6.23 -15.93 -18.23
N ILE A 65 -7.43 -16.41 -18.51
CA ILE A 65 -7.63 -17.43 -19.54
C ILE A 65 -7.11 -16.93 -20.88
N ALA A 66 -7.25 -15.65 -21.15
CA ALA A 66 -6.80 -15.05 -22.40
C ALA A 66 -5.32 -14.65 -22.37
N GLY A 67 -4.61 -14.88 -21.26
CA GLY A 67 -3.21 -14.51 -21.09
C GLY A 67 -3.03 -13.39 -20.09
N PRO A 68 -1.83 -12.79 -20.03
CA PRO A 68 -1.58 -11.69 -19.09
C PRO A 68 -2.46 -10.49 -19.41
N ALA A 69 -3.02 -9.88 -18.36
CA ALA A 69 -3.85 -8.72 -18.51
C ALA A 69 -3.60 -7.72 -17.37
N PRO A 70 -3.68 -6.40 -17.65
CA PRO A 70 -3.53 -5.40 -16.58
C PRO A 70 -4.69 -5.51 -15.61
N ALA A 71 -4.39 -5.68 -14.34
CA ALA A 71 -5.42 -5.78 -13.30
C ALA A 71 -5.61 -4.46 -12.57
N ALA A 72 -4.56 -3.68 -12.40
CA ALA A 72 -4.61 -2.41 -11.70
C ALA A 72 -3.74 -1.39 -12.41
N ARG A 73 -4.24 -0.17 -12.51
CA ARG A 73 -3.52 0.96 -13.08
C ARG A 73 -3.55 2.11 -12.09
N ALA A 74 -2.53 2.95 -12.13
CA ALA A 74 -2.49 4.13 -11.28
C ALA A 74 -3.56 5.11 -11.73
N ASN A 75 -4.37 5.59 -10.79
CA ASN A 75 -5.35 6.64 -11.11
C ASN A 75 -4.81 8.03 -10.80
N ILE A 76 -3.59 8.13 -10.31
CA ILE A 76 -2.89 9.40 -10.09
C ILE A 76 -1.41 9.21 -10.40
N ALA A 77 -0.74 10.31 -10.72
CA ALA A 77 0.71 10.32 -10.83
C ALA A 77 1.31 10.45 -9.44
N GLY A 78 2.31 9.67 -9.13
CA GLY A 78 2.92 9.71 -7.81
C GLY A 78 3.95 8.63 -7.61
N LYS A 79 4.18 8.29 -6.35
CA LYS A 79 5.18 7.31 -5.97
C LYS A 79 4.52 6.17 -5.22
N VAL A 80 4.90 4.95 -5.55
CA VAL A 80 4.37 3.76 -4.88
C VAL A 80 4.87 3.74 -3.44
N THR A 81 3.92 3.70 -2.49
CA THR A 81 4.25 3.68 -1.07
C THR A 81 4.11 2.29 -0.47
N ALA A 82 3.27 1.46 -1.05
CA ALA A 82 3.09 0.09 -0.57
C ALA A 82 2.60 -0.79 -1.70
N VAL A 83 3.09 -2.03 -1.73
CA VAL A 83 2.60 -3.07 -2.61
C VAL A 83 2.05 -4.17 -1.70
N LEU A 84 0.76 -4.43 -1.80
CA LEU A 84 0.05 -5.30 -0.87
C LEU A 84 -0.10 -6.72 -1.37
N VAL A 85 0.43 -7.01 -2.55
CA VAL A 85 0.37 -8.34 -3.17
C VAL A 85 1.76 -8.76 -3.60
N LYS A 86 1.92 -10.06 -3.81
CA LYS A 86 3.19 -10.65 -4.21
C LYS A 86 2.99 -11.46 -5.48
N LEU A 87 4.08 -11.75 -6.16
CA LEU A 87 4.09 -12.67 -7.28
C LEU A 87 3.42 -13.99 -6.87
N GLY A 88 2.48 -14.43 -7.66
CA GLY A 88 1.79 -15.68 -7.41
C GLY A 88 0.56 -15.57 -6.52
N ASP A 89 0.28 -14.39 -5.97
CA ASP A 89 -0.92 -14.19 -5.15
C ASP A 89 -2.17 -14.23 -6.01
N ASN A 90 -3.23 -14.81 -5.44
CA ASN A 90 -4.54 -14.75 -6.04
C ASN A 90 -5.26 -13.49 -5.58
N ILE A 91 -5.68 -12.66 -6.51
CA ILE A 91 -6.38 -11.43 -6.17
C ILE A 91 -7.78 -11.43 -6.77
N SER A 92 -8.67 -10.71 -6.12
CA SER A 92 -10.08 -10.62 -6.51
C SER A 92 -10.44 -9.19 -6.85
N ASN A 93 -11.38 -9.03 -7.75
CA ASN A 93 -11.89 -7.72 -8.17
C ASN A 93 -12.26 -6.88 -6.95
N GLY A 94 -11.76 -5.65 -6.92
CA GLY A 94 -12.02 -4.72 -5.82
C GLY A 94 -11.00 -4.77 -4.69
N GLN A 95 -10.06 -5.71 -4.73
CA GLN A 95 -9.02 -5.80 -3.71
C GLN A 95 -7.99 -4.70 -3.92
N THR A 96 -7.58 -4.04 -2.84
CA THR A 96 -6.50 -3.05 -2.91
C THR A 96 -5.17 -3.78 -3.08
N VAL A 97 -4.43 -3.45 -4.12
CA VAL A 97 -3.18 -4.14 -4.44
C VAL A 97 -1.95 -3.27 -4.29
N VAL A 98 -2.08 -1.97 -4.51
CA VAL A 98 -0.95 -1.03 -4.44
C VAL A 98 -1.46 0.28 -3.86
N ARG A 99 -0.59 1.00 -3.16
CA ARG A 99 -0.88 2.36 -2.71
C ARG A 99 0.11 3.31 -3.35
N VAL A 100 -0.39 4.44 -3.81
CA VAL A 100 0.39 5.47 -4.48
C VAL A 100 0.16 6.78 -3.75
N ALA A 101 1.25 7.46 -3.40
CA ALA A 101 1.17 8.81 -2.83
C ALA A 101 1.29 9.82 -3.96
N ALA A 102 0.39 10.81 -3.98
CA ALA A 102 0.41 11.85 -4.99
C ALA A 102 1.71 12.65 -4.92
N ASN A 103 2.18 13.09 -6.06
CA ASN A 103 3.36 13.98 -6.13
C ASN A 103 3.07 15.33 -5.49
#